data_93ada1e298f66d11a710a49ef023fe4f
#
_entry.id   93ada1e298f66d11a710a49ef023fe4f
#
_cell.length_a   1.000
_cell.length_b   1.000
_cell.length_c   1.000
_cell.angle_alpha   90.00
_cell.angle_beta   90.00
_cell.angle_gamma   90.00
#
_symmetry.space_group_name_H-M   'P 1'
#
loop_
_entity.id
_entity.type
_entity.pdbx_description
1 polymer ?
#
loop_
_entity_poly.entity_id
_entity_poly.type
_entity_poly.pdbx_seq_one_letter_code
_entity_poly.pdbx_strand_id
1 'polypeptide(L)'
;MSAAFPPSLQQERRGTVRPGGLLGILGGGQLGRMTAMAARTMGYRVRVLDPDAACPASFVADETIVGRWDDVTAARRLAMGTNAVTLEIEQIGVDALAEVARIAPLRPGVEPIRIIQDKTLQKPWLADNGFPVGAFRVVRSKTETIEAVDALGGNVFLKIGRGGYDGRGQARIGMASKPNDVMITEAWMKIGARPAVVEQALDLD
;
A
#
# COMPACT_ATOMS: atom_id res chain seq x y z
N MET A 1 -5.87 26.97 -8.35
CA MET A 1 -7.09 26.54 -7.65
C MET A 1 -6.69 25.42 -6.70
N SER A 2 -6.75 25.64 -5.39
CA SER A 2 -6.40 24.64 -4.37
C SER A 2 -7.51 23.60 -4.33
N ALA A 3 -7.21 22.37 -4.73
CA ALA A 3 -8.15 21.25 -4.56
C ALA A 3 -8.33 20.99 -3.06
N ALA A 4 -9.48 21.32 -2.53
CA ALA A 4 -9.84 20.97 -1.17
C ALA A 4 -10.02 19.46 -1.08
N PHE A 5 -9.32 18.80 -0.17
CA PHE A 5 -9.53 17.39 0.13
C PHE A 5 -10.97 17.14 0.56
N PRO A 6 -11.57 16.00 0.14
CA PRO A 6 -12.93 15.67 0.51
C PRO A 6 -13.12 15.61 2.04
N PRO A 7 -14.31 15.96 2.55
CA PRO A 7 -14.59 16.08 3.99
C PRO A 7 -14.31 14.82 4.82
N SER A 8 -14.32 13.64 4.21
CA SER A 8 -14.00 12.35 4.85
C SER A 8 -12.54 12.23 5.34
N LEU A 9 -11.65 13.10 4.90
CA LEU A 9 -10.25 13.18 5.36
C LEU A 9 -10.04 14.22 6.49
N GLN A 10 -11.08 14.96 6.86
CA GLN A 10 -11.07 15.87 8.00
C GLN A 10 -11.41 15.14 9.30
N GLN A 11 -10.80 13.97 9.54
CA GLN A 11 -10.94 13.33 10.84
C GLN A 11 -10.31 14.21 11.92
N GLU A 12 -11.12 14.50 12.94
CA GLU A 12 -10.83 15.29 14.12
C GLU A 12 -9.37 15.29 14.53
N ARG A 13 -8.78 16.46 14.76
CA ARG A 13 -7.50 16.66 15.42
C ARG A 13 -7.57 16.08 16.84
N ARG A 14 -7.46 14.77 16.97
CA ARG A 14 -7.12 14.16 18.25
C ARG A 14 -5.74 14.73 18.61
N GLY A 15 -5.62 15.21 19.84
CA GLY A 15 -4.53 16.06 20.29
C GLY A 15 -3.11 15.59 19.91
N THR A 16 -2.19 16.51 19.84
CA THR A 16 -0.77 16.24 19.58
C THR A 16 -0.20 15.27 20.61
N VAL A 17 0.45 14.21 20.16
CA VAL A 17 1.19 13.31 21.05
C VAL A 17 2.42 14.05 21.55
N ARG A 18 2.60 14.11 22.89
CA ARG A 18 3.75 14.78 23.50
C ARG A 18 4.92 13.78 23.68
N PRO A 19 6.17 14.25 23.77
CA PRO A 19 7.31 13.44 24.18
C PRO A 19 6.99 12.65 25.47
N GLY A 20 7.50 11.43 25.58
CA GLY A 20 7.12 10.45 26.59
C GLY A 20 5.96 9.54 26.18
N GLY A 21 5.17 9.93 25.16
CA GLY A 21 4.12 9.09 24.61
C GLY A 21 4.65 7.84 23.91
N LEU A 22 3.81 6.80 23.79
CA LEU A 22 4.13 5.54 23.13
C LEU A 22 3.55 5.54 21.71
N LEU A 23 4.41 5.34 20.72
CA LEU A 23 4.04 5.20 19.31
C LEU A 23 4.07 3.72 18.91
N GLY A 24 3.06 3.27 18.19
CA GLY A 24 3.01 1.96 17.56
C GLY A 24 3.49 2.03 16.10
N ILE A 25 4.26 1.05 15.64
CA ILE A 25 4.67 0.92 14.25
C ILE A 25 4.30 -0.49 13.75
N LEU A 26 3.49 -0.57 12.70
CA LEU A 26 3.19 -1.80 11.99
C LEU A 26 4.24 -2.02 10.89
N GLY A 27 5.04 -3.09 11.04
CA GLY A 27 6.22 -3.36 10.24
C GLY A 27 7.50 -2.87 10.93
N GLY A 28 8.45 -3.78 11.05
CA GLY A 28 9.73 -3.57 11.73
C GLY A 28 10.94 -3.59 10.82
N GLY A 29 10.76 -3.39 9.52
CA GLY A 29 11.83 -3.37 8.52
C GLY A 29 12.75 -2.16 8.69
N GLN A 30 13.49 -1.85 7.63
CA GLN A 30 14.49 -0.78 7.65
C GLN A 30 13.87 0.60 7.87
N LEU A 31 12.72 0.88 7.22
CA LEU A 31 12.02 2.16 7.39
C LEU A 31 11.39 2.26 8.79
N GLY A 32 10.85 1.15 9.31
CA GLY A 32 10.36 1.07 10.70
C GLY A 32 11.46 1.36 11.70
N ARG A 33 12.67 0.83 11.49
CA ARG A 33 13.85 1.15 12.31
C ARG A 33 14.20 2.64 12.25
N MET A 34 14.26 3.23 11.05
CA MET A 34 14.58 4.65 10.88
C MET A 34 13.53 5.53 11.58
N THR A 35 12.24 5.19 11.43
CA THR A 35 11.15 5.89 12.11
C THR A 35 11.25 5.77 13.62
N ALA A 36 11.56 4.57 14.15
CA ALA A 36 11.74 4.34 15.57
C ALA A 36 12.92 5.15 16.13
N MET A 37 14.05 5.19 15.43
CA MET A 37 15.22 6.00 15.83
C MET A 37 14.88 7.48 15.90
N ALA A 38 14.19 8.03 14.87
CA ALA A 38 13.77 9.43 14.86
C ALA A 38 12.79 9.72 16.00
N ALA A 39 11.81 8.86 16.24
CA ALA A 39 10.85 9.00 17.34
C ALA A 39 11.56 9.01 18.70
N ARG A 40 12.49 8.11 18.93
CA ARG A 40 13.26 8.04 20.20
C ARG A 40 14.13 9.29 20.42
N THR A 41 14.75 9.81 19.36
CA THR A 41 15.52 11.06 19.45
C THR A 41 14.62 12.25 19.84
N MET A 42 13.34 12.22 19.46
CA MET A 42 12.35 13.22 19.88
C MET A 42 11.70 12.91 21.25
N GLY A 43 12.15 11.87 21.97
CA GLY A 43 11.69 11.54 23.31
C GLY A 43 10.42 10.68 23.36
N TYR A 44 10.02 10.03 22.26
CA TYR A 44 8.92 9.06 22.28
C TYR A 44 9.40 7.64 22.58
N ARG A 45 8.54 6.84 23.17
CA ARG A 45 8.70 5.39 23.25
C ARG A 45 8.11 4.74 21.99
N VAL A 46 8.65 3.59 21.60
CA VAL A 46 8.23 2.90 20.36
C VAL A 46 7.93 1.43 20.63
N ARG A 47 6.78 0.98 20.16
CA ARG A 47 6.39 -0.43 20.09
C ARG A 47 6.22 -0.83 18.62
N VAL A 48 6.79 -1.97 18.22
CA VAL A 48 6.77 -2.47 16.85
C VAL A 48 6.03 -3.79 16.77
N LEU A 49 5.31 -4.05 15.69
CA LEU A 49 4.78 -5.38 15.33
C LEU A 49 5.42 -5.85 14.03
N ASP A 50 6.05 -7.02 14.06
CA ASP A 50 6.65 -7.66 12.90
C ASP A 50 6.62 -9.19 13.04
N PRO A 51 6.51 -9.97 11.93
CA PRO A 51 6.64 -11.42 11.98
C PRO A 51 8.01 -11.92 12.45
N ASP A 52 9.07 -11.14 12.23
CA ASP A 52 10.43 -11.48 12.63
C ASP A 52 10.77 -10.81 13.98
N ALA A 53 11.05 -11.64 14.99
CA ALA A 53 11.50 -11.17 16.29
C ALA A 53 12.82 -10.38 16.23
N ALA A 54 13.65 -10.64 15.22
CA ALA A 54 14.93 -10.00 14.98
C ALA A 54 14.87 -8.94 13.86
N CYS A 55 13.67 -8.41 13.57
CA CYS A 55 13.48 -7.38 12.56
C CYS A 55 14.38 -6.14 12.86
N PRO A 56 14.78 -5.36 11.86
CA PRO A 56 15.67 -4.20 12.03
C PRO A 56 15.23 -3.22 13.13
N ALA A 57 13.91 -2.99 13.28
CA ALA A 57 13.39 -2.09 14.30
C ALA A 57 13.45 -2.65 15.72
N SER A 58 13.51 -3.97 15.92
CA SER A 58 13.56 -4.60 17.24
C SER A 58 14.78 -4.16 18.05
N PHE A 59 15.88 -3.80 17.40
CA PHE A 59 17.11 -3.35 18.06
C PHE A 59 17.04 -1.93 18.63
N VAL A 60 15.99 -1.18 18.31
CA VAL A 60 15.84 0.22 18.72
C VAL A 60 14.45 0.53 19.30
N ALA A 61 13.49 -0.38 19.19
CA ALA A 61 12.17 -0.26 19.83
C ALA A 61 12.25 -0.57 21.33
N ASP A 62 11.31 -0.01 22.09
CA ASP A 62 11.16 -0.34 23.53
C ASP A 62 10.43 -1.68 23.72
N GLU A 63 9.59 -2.07 22.74
CA GLU A 63 8.86 -3.34 22.75
C GLU A 63 8.68 -3.85 21.32
N THR A 64 8.88 -5.14 21.10
CA THR A 64 8.59 -5.83 19.85
C THR A 64 7.52 -6.89 20.08
N ILE A 65 6.42 -6.78 19.34
CA ILE A 65 5.36 -7.79 19.28
C ILE A 65 5.62 -8.66 18.06
N VAL A 66 5.85 -9.94 18.28
CA VAL A 66 5.97 -10.91 17.19
C VAL A 66 4.58 -11.36 16.78
N GLY A 67 4.26 -11.17 15.51
CA GLY A 67 2.96 -11.54 14.94
C GLY A 67 2.89 -11.23 13.45
N ARG A 68 2.04 -11.97 12.74
CA ARG A 68 1.81 -11.73 11.31
C ARG A 68 1.14 -10.37 11.09
N TRP A 69 1.33 -9.79 9.94
CA TRP A 69 0.74 -8.50 9.56
C TRP A 69 -0.79 -8.54 9.39
N ASP A 70 -1.38 -9.72 9.29
CA ASP A 70 -2.83 -9.96 9.26
C ASP A 70 -3.39 -10.48 10.59
N ASP A 71 -2.56 -10.62 11.63
CA ASP A 71 -2.98 -11.06 12.96
C ASP A 71 -3.67 -9.92 13.74
N VAL A 72 -4.99 -9.98 13.80
CA VAL A 72 -5.84 -9.01 14.51
C VAL A 72 -5.51 -8.95 16.01
N THR A 73 -5.14 -10.09 16.63
CA THR A 73 -4.80 -10.13 18.06
C THR A 73 -3.46 -9.45 18.33
N ALA A 74 -2.46 -9.68 17.49
CA ALA A 74 -1.17 -9.01 17.58
C ALA A 74 -1.33 -7.49 17.31
N ALA A 75 -2.13 -7.10 16.32
CA ALA A 75 -2.46 -5.71 16.03
C ALA A 75 -3.16 -5.02 17.21
N ARG A 76 -4.09 -5.71 17.87
CA ARG A 76 -4.72 -5.23 19.11
C ARG A 76 -3.69 -4.98 20.20
N ARG A 77 -2.79 -5.92 20.44
CA ARG A 77 -1.72 -5.78 21.44
C ARG A 77 -0.82 -4.58 21.13
N LEU A 78 -0.46 -4.38 19.86
CA LEU A 78 0.28 -3.20 19.43
C LEU A 78 -0.44 -1.90 19.82
N ALA A 79 -1.75 -1.81 19.52
CA ALA A 79 -2.54 -0.59 19.67
C ALA A 79 -2.86 -0.25 21.14
N MET A 80 -2.93 -1.26 22.02
CA MET A 80 -3.28 -1.04 23.43
C MET A 80 -2.28 -0.15 24.13
N GLY A 81 -2.76 1.01 24.63
CA GLY A 81 -1.96 1.98 25.35
C GLY A 81 -1.02 2.82 24.47
N THR A 82 -1.04 2.69 23.14
CA THR A 82 -0.33 3.61 22.25
C THR A 82 -1.11 4.91 22.07
N ASN A 83 -0.38 6.00 21.93
CA ASN A 83 -0.96 7.33 21.68
C ASN A 83 -1.27 7.57 20.20
N ALA A 84 -0.52 6.92 19.31
CA ALA A 84 -0.78 6.86 17.88
C ALA A 84 -0.08 5.64 17.28
N VAL A 85 -0.60 5.16 16.14
CA VAL A 85 -0.02 4.07 15.37
C VAL A 85 0.22 4.53 13.93
N THR A 86 1.37 4.17 13.41
CA THR A 86 1.70 4.31 11.99
C THR A 86 2.12 2.96 11.40
N LEU A 87 2.41 2.94 10.10
CA LEU A 87 2.89 1.75 9.42
C LEU A 87 4.06 2.10 8.50
N GLU A 88 4.96 1.15 8.29
CA GLU A 88 6.06 1.28 7.34
C GLU A 88 5.86 0.44 6.08
N ILE A 89 4.94 -0.52 6.14
CA ILE A 89 4.62 -1.44 5.06
C ILE A 89 3.12 -1.43 4.77
N GLU A 90 2.74 -1.36 3.51
CA GLU A 90 1.33 -1.34 3.10
C GLU A 90 0.64 -2.70 3.20
N GLN A 91 1.38 -3.81 3.36
CA GLN A 91 0.84 -5.18 3.32
C GLN A 91 0.13 -5.62 4.61
N ILE A 92 -0.17 -4.70 5.51
CA ILE A 92 -0.93 -4.99 6.74
C ILE A 92 -2.37 -5.39 6.41
N GLY A 93 -2.87 -6.45 7.03
CA GLY A 93 -4.26 -6.89 6.84
C GLY A 93 -5.29 -5.79 7.17
N VAL A 94 -6.30 -5.63 6.33
CA VAL A 94 -7.33 -4.58 6.51
C VAL A 94 -8.06 -4.73 7.85
N ASP A 95 -8.35 -5.98 8.26
CA ASP A 95 -9.01 -6.25 9.55
C ASP A 95 -8.10 -5.91 10.73
N ALA A 96 -6.80 -6.15 10.62
CA ALA A 96 -5.82 -5.75 11.62
C ALA A 96 -5.73 -4.21 11.73
N LEU A 97 -5.73 -3.50 10.60
CA LEU A 97 -5.78 -2.02 10.57
C LEU A 97 -7.08 -1.48 11.19
N ALA A 98 -8.22 -2.11 10.88
CA ALA A 98 -9.51 -1.72 11.43
C ALA A 98 -9.53 -1.88 12.96
N GLU A 99 -8.97 -2.97 13.48
CA GLU A 99 -8.85 -3.19 14.93
C GLU A 99 -7.93 -2.15 15.59
N VAL A 100 -6.79 -1.83 14.98
CA VAL A 100 -5.92 -0.76 15.46
C VAL A 100 -6.66 0.58 15.50
N ALA A 101 -7.35 0.96 14.42
CA ALA A 101 -8.06 2.22 14.32
C ALA A 101 -9.19 2.37 15.35
N ARG A 102 -9.78 1.25 15.81
CA ARG A 102 -10.78 1.21 16.89
C ARG A 102 -10.19 1.57 18.25
N ILE A 103 -8.92 1.27 18.48
CA ILE A 103 -8.24 1.39 19.79
C ILE A 103 -7.41 2.66 19.88
N ALA A 104 -6.65 2.98 18.83
CA ALA A 104 -5.72 4.10 18.80
C ALA A 104 -5.80 4.89 17.48
N PRO A 105 -5.42 6.17 17.47
CA PRO A 105 -5.30 6.92 16.23
C PRO A 105 -4.33 6.24 15.26
N LEU A 106 -4.82 5.79 14.11
CA LEU A 106 -4.01 5.20 13.03
C LEU A 106 -3.74 6.24 11.94
N ARG A 107 -2.47 6.37 11.51
CA ARG A 107 -2.04 7.27 10.45
C ARG A 107 -1.04 6.59 9.49
N PRO A 108 -1.30 6.55 8.18
CA PRO A 108 -2.59 6.87 7.54
C PRO A 108 -3.70 5.93 8.01
N GLY A 109 -4.96 6.32 7.80
CA GLY A 109 -6.12 5.52 8.21
C GLY A 109 -6.30 4.25 7.35
N VAL A 110 -7.31 3.44 7.68
CA VAL A 110 -7.59 2.15 7.02
C VAL A 110 -7.86 2.33 5.52
N GLU A 111 -8.69 3.31 5.16
CA GLU A 111 -9.15 3.48 3.78
C GLU A 111 -8.03 3.85 2.79
N PRO A 112 -7.13 4.79 3.08
CA PRO A 112 -5.96 5.01 2.22
C PRO A 112 -5.15 3.74 1.97
N ILE A 113 -4.92 2.93 3.01
CA ILE A 113 -4.15 1.68 2.87
C ILE A 113 -4.90 0.66 2.01
N ARG A 114 -6.20 0.50 2.22
CA ARG A 114 -7.05 -0.38 1.40
C ARG A 114 -6.98 -0.02 -0.09
N ILE A 115 -6.96 1.28 -0.39
CA ILE A 115 -6.85 1.78 -1.76
C ILE A 115 -5.46 1.48 -2.35
N ILE A 116 -4.38 1.81 -1.64
CA ILE A 116 -3.02 1.64 -2.20
C ILE A 116 -2.59 0.18 -2.32
N GLN A 117 -3.16 -0.72 -1.52
CA GLN A 117 -2.91 -2.17 -1.63
C GLN A 117 -3.43 -2.77 -2.94
N ASP A 118 -4.34 -2.09 -3.64
CA ASP A 118 -4.99 -2.63 -4.84
C ASP A 118 -4.99 -1.60 -5.97
N LYS A 119 -4.16 -1.83 -6.98
CA LYS A 119 -4.04 -0.94 -8.15
C LYS A 119 -5.36 -0.79 -8.92
N THR A 120 -6.26 -1.79 -8.83
CA THR A 120 -7.59 -1.72 -9.45
C THR A 120 -8.54 -0.76 -8.73
N LEU A 121 -8.22 -0.40 -7.48
CA LEU A 121 -8.90 0.63 -6.70
C LEU A 121 -8.12 1.95 -6.75
N GLN A 122 -6.79 1.89 -6.64
CA GLN A 122 -5.93 3.06 -6.57
C GLN A 122 -6.01 3.93 -7.83
N LYS A 123 -5.93 3.31 -9.02
CA LYS A 123 -5.92 4.06 -10.28
C LYS A 123 -7.23 4.82 -10.54
N PRO A 124 -8.41 4.20 -10.43
CA PRO A 124 -9.68 4.95 -10.52
C PRO A 124 -9.76 6.05 -9.46
N TRP A 125 -9.41 5.74 -8.20
CA TRP A 125 -9.47 6.74 -7.14
C TRP A 125 -8.59 7.97 -7.44
N LEU A 126 -7.38 7.77 -7.93
CA LEU A 126 -6.48 8.87 -8.32
C LEU A 126 -7.09 9.71 -9.45
N ALA A 127 -7.62 9.06 -10.49
CA ALA A 127 -8.25 9.74 -11.61
C ALA A 127 -9.49 10.55 -11.18
N ASP A 128 -10.37 9.93 -10.38
CA ASP A 128 -11.61 10.56 -9.89
C ASP A 128 -11.35 11.75 -8.95
N ASN A 129 -10.19 11.77 -8.30
CA ASN A 129 -9.76 12.87 -7.42
C ASN A 129 -8.84 13.88 -8.12
N GLY A 130 -8.70 13.83 -9.45
CA GLY A 130 -7.99 14.83 -10.25
C GLY A 130 -6.46 14.74 -10.20
N PHE A 131 -5.92 13.62 -9.73
CA PHE A 131 -4.47 13.38 -9.81
C PHE A 131 -4.06 13.04 -11.26
N PRO A 132 -2.90 13.51 -11.74
CA PRO A 132 -2.41 13.15 -13.06
C PRO A 132 -2.04 11.66 -13.09
N VAL A 133 -2.73 10.90 -13.93
CA VAL A 133 -2.45 9.48 -14.18
C VAL A 133 -2.37 9.23 -15.67
N GLY A 134 -1.46 8.36 -16.11
CA GLY A 134 -1.44 7.87 -17.49
C GLY A 134 -2.73 7.12 -17.83
N ALA A 135 -3.06 7.00 -19.12
CA ALA A 135 -4.22 6.26 -19.56
C ALA A 135 -4.16 4.81 -19.06
N PHE A 136 -5.27 4.32 -18.51
CA PHE A 136 -5.35 2.97 -17.94
C PHE A 136 -6.73 2.34 -18.12
N ARG A 137 -6.78 1.03 -17.96
CA ARG A 137 -8.01 0.25 -17.85
C ARG A 137 -7.87 -0.82 -16.77
N VAL A 138 -8.90 -0.98 -15.95
CA VAL A 138 -9.01 -2.10 -15.01
C VAL A 138 -9.55 -3.29 -15.76
N VAL A 139 -8.92 -4.47 -15.61
CA VAL A 139 -9.28 -5.70 -16.31
C VAL A 139 -9.41 -6.87 -15.32
N ARG A 140 -10.38 -7.74 -15.56
CA ARG A 140 -10.68 -8.91 -14.72
C ARG A 140 -10.62 -10.23 -15.49
N SER A 141 -10.44 -10.15 -16.80
CA SER A 141 -10.36 -11.30 -17.69
C SER A 141 -9.32 -11.10 -18.79
N LYS A 142 -8.93 -12.20 -19.44
CA LYS A 142 -8.07 -12.15 -20.62
C LYS A 142 -8.73 -11.33 -21.75
N THR A 143 -10.02 -11.51 -21.99
CA THR A 143 -10.76 -10.78 -23.03
C THR A 143 -10.70 -9.28 -22.78
N GLU A 144 -11.01 -8.84 -21.56
CA GLU A 144 -10.88 -7.43 -21.19
C GLU A 144 -9.44 -6.91 -21.32
N THR A 145 -8.44 -7.77 -21.10
CA THR A 145 -7.02 -7.39 -21.29
C THR A 145 -6.71 -7.15 -22.76
N ILE A 146 -7.18 -8.00 -23.68
CA ILE A 146 -7.00 -7.82 -25.13
C ILE A 146 -7.63 -6.49 -25.57
N GLU A 147 -8.88 -6.25 -25.20
CA GLU A 147 -9.61 -5.00 -25.52
C GLU A 147 -8.89 -3.77 -24.95
N ALA A 148 -8.37 -3.86 -23.71
CA ALA A 148 -7.65 -2.76 -23.08
C ALA A 148 -6.31 -2.46 -23.75
N VAL A 149 -5.56 -3.49 -24.15
CA VAL A 149 -4.28 -3.34 -24.88
C VAL A 149 -4.53 -2.63 -26.22
N ASP A 150 -5.55 -3.02 -26.97
CA ASP A 150 -5.87 -2.39 -28.25
C ASP A 150 -6.31 -0.93 -28.05
N ALA A 151 -7.20 -0.68 -27.10
CA ALA A 151 -7.71 0.66 -26.80
C ALA A 151 -6.61 1.64 -26.30
N LEU A 152 -5.53 1.12 -25.72
CA LEU A 152 -4.40 1.92 -25.22
C LEU A 152 -3.20 1.98 -26.20
N GLY A 153 -3.41 1.56 -27.46
CA GLY A 153 -2.40 1.69 -28.52
C GLY A 153 -1.32 0.62 -28.53
N GLY A 154 -1.50 -0.47 -27.78
CA GLY A 154 -0.68 -1.67 -27.87
C GLY A 154 0.66 -1.65 -27.08
N ASN A 155 1.23 -0.48 -26.74
CA ASN A 155 2.43 -0.39 -25.91
C ASN A 155 2.02 -0.09 -24.45
N VAL A 156 1.95 -1.12 -23.62
CA VAL A 156 1.35 -1.04 -22.30
C VAL A 156 2.12 -1.86 -21.26
N PHE A 157 1.86 -1.56 -19.98
CA PHE A 157 2.18 -2.42 -18.85
C PHE A 157 0.90 -3.06 -18.31
N LEU A 158 0.90 -4.38 -18.18
CA LEU A 158 -0.09 -5.14 -17.44
C LEU A 158 0.43 -5.36 -16.02
N LYS A 159 -0.26 -4.81 -15.02
CA LYS A 159 0.16 -4.85 -13.60
C LYS A 159 -0.92 -5.50 -12.76
N ILE A 160 -0.55 -6.52 -11.99
CA ILE A 160 -1.49 -7.17 -11.03
C ILE A 160 -2.06 -6.15 -10.05
N GLY A 161 -3.33 -6.30 -9.69
CA GLY A 161 -4.00 -5.42 -8.75
C GLY A 161 -3.37 -5.46 -7.36
N ARG A 162 -3.17 -6.64 -6.79
CA ARG A 162 -2.62 -6.84 -5.44
C ARG A 162 -1.33 -7.67 -5.44
N GLY A 163 -0.41 -7.33 -4.54
CA GLY A 163 0.79 -8.14 -4.26
C GLY A 163 1.93 -7.98 -5.25
N GLY A 164 1.89 -6.98 -6.14
CA GLY A 164 3.01 -6.64 -7.01
C GLY A 164 3.90 -5.55 -6.39
N TYR A 165 5.18 -5.82 -6.23
CA TYR A 165 6.20 -4.88 -5.74
C TYR A 165 7.51 -5.05 -6.54
N ASP A 166 8.34 -4.03 -6.61
CA ASP A 166 9.67 -4.02 -7.22
C ASP A 166 9.71 -4.68 -8.62
N GLY A 167 8.75 -4.34 -9.48
CA GLY A 167 8.65 -4.91 -10.82
C GLY A 167 8.06 -6.33 -10.89
N ARG A 168 7.83 -6.98 -9.77
CA ARG A 168 7.14 -8.28 -9.72
C ARG A 168 5.64 -8.13 -9.92
N GLY A 169 5.01 -9.10 -10.57
CA GLY A 169 3.58 -9.04 -10.89
C GLY A 169 3.23 -8.03 -11.98
N GLN A 170 4.18 -7.78 -12.91
CA GLN A 170 3.92 -6.97 -14.11
C GLN A 170 4.51 -7.62 -15.37
N ALA A 171 3.92 -7.27 -16.49
CA ALA A 171 4.39 -7.64 -17.82
C ALA A 171 4.29 -6.43 -18.76
N ARG A 172 5.31 -6.20 -19.58
CA ARG A 172 5.26 -5.23 -20.67
C ARG A 172 4.76 -5.93 -21.94
N ILE A 173 3.89 -5.28 -22.68
CA ILE A 173 3.29 -5.77 -23.91
C ILE A 173 3.54 -4.71 -24.99
N GLY A 174 3.96 -5.13 -26.19
CA GLY A 174 4.06 -4.27 -27.38
C GLY A 174 5.32 -3.41 -27.50
N MET A 175 6.37 -3.67 -26.75
CA MET A 175 7.61 -2.87 -26.80
C MET A 175 8.33 -2.94 -28.17
N ALA A 176 8.39 -4.11 -28.80
CA ALA A 176 9.19 -4.37 -30.02
C ALA A 176 8.35 -4.65 -31.26
N SER A 177 7.06 -4.94 -31.11
CA SER A 177 6.14 -5.29 -32.20
C SER A 177 4.70 -5.04 -31.80
N LYS A 178 3.80 -4.95 -32.78
CA LYS A 178 2.35 -4.92 -32.49
C LYS A 178 1.95 -6.17 -31.72
N PRO A 179 1.31 -6.05 -30.54
CA PRO A 179 0.95 -7.20 -29.73
C PRO A 179 -0.11 -8.05 -30.47
N ASN A 180 -0.05 -9.34 -30.21
CA ASN A 180 -1.06 -10.31 -30.64
C ASN A 180 -1.67 -11.03 -29.43
N ASP A 181 -2.74 -11.78 -29.66
CA ASP A 181 -3.47 -12.47 -28.60
C ASP A 181 -2.62 -13.47 -27.82
N VAL A 182 -1.60 -14.06 -28.46
CA VAL A 182 -0.69 -15.00 -27.81
C VAL A 182 0.16 -14.27 -26.76
N MET A 183 0.80 -13.16 -27.16
CA MET A 183 1.61 -12.33 -26.25
C MET A 183 0.80 -11.81 -25.06
N ILE A 184 -0.43 -11.37 -25.34
CA ILE A 184 -1.33 -10.87 -24.28
C ILE A 184 -1.75 -12.01 -23.34
N THR A 185 -2.03 -13.20 -23.90
CA THR A 185 -2.37 -14.38 -23.10
C THR A 185 -1.21 -14.78 -22.18
N GLU A 186 0.01 -14.82 -22.70
CA GLU A 186 1.22 -15.12 -21.91
C GLU A 186 1.42 -14.11 -20.79
N ALA A 187 1.26 -12.82 -21.07
CA ALA A 187 1.34 -11.76 -20.06
C ALA A 187 0.28 -11.90 -18.98
N TRP A 188 -0.96 -12.22 -19.35
CA TRP A 188 -2.05 -12.47 -18.43
C TRP A 188 -1.78 -13.68 -17.53
N MET A 189 -1.29 -14.78 -18.10
CA MET A 189 -0.89 -15.97 -17.32
C MET A 189 0.29 -15.69 -16.39
N LYS A 190 1.27 -14.90 -16.86
CA LYS A 190 2.45 -14.52 -16.07
C LYS A 190 2.08 -13.76 -14.79
N ILE A 191 1.05 -12.93 -14.82
CA ILE A 191 0.56 -12.24 -13.61
C ILE A 191 -0.40 -13.09 -12.78
N GLY A 192 -0.60 -14.36 -13.12
CA GLY A 192 -1.45 -15.32 -12.40
C GLY A 192 -2.94 -15.20 -12.71
N ALA A 193 -3.32 -14.69 -13.88
CA ALA A 193 -4.71 -14.59 -14.37
C ALA A 193 -5.66 -13.97 -13.32
N ARG A 194 -5.25 -12.86 -12.72
CA ARG A 194 -5.98 -12.17 -11.64
C ARG A 194 -6.34 -10.75 -12.06
N PRO A 195 -7.30 -10.08 -11.37
CA PRO A 195 -7.60 -8.68 -11.62
C PRO A 195 -6.35 -7.81 -11.68
N ALA A 196 -6.28 -6.95 -12.68
CA ALA A 196 -5.09 -6.20 -13.04
C ALA A 196 -5.45 -4.81 -13.58
N VAL A 197 -4.43 -4.00 -13.80
CA VAL A 197 -4.53 -2.73 -14.51
C VAL A 197 -3.64 -2.80 -15.75
N VAL A 198 -4.19 -2.46 -16.91
CA VAL A 198 -3.44 -2.18 -18.13
C VAL A 198 -3.17 -0.69 -18.16
N GLU A 199 -1.92 -0.28 -18.23
CA GLU A 199 -1.49 1.12 -18.26
C GLU A 199 -0.71 1.39 -19.54
N GLN A 200 -0.99 2.50 -20.20
CA GLN A 200 -0.19 2.96 -21.33
C GLN A 200 1.27 3.16 -20.88
N ALA A 201 2.21 2.64 -21.65
CA ALA A 201 3.62 2.92 -21.43
C ALA A 201 3.89 4.40 -21.77
N LEU A 202 4.41 5.14 -20.81
CA LEU A 202 4.84 6.52 -21.03
C LEU A 202 6.26 6.53 -21.58
N ASP A 203 6.52 7.41 -22.53
CA ASP A 203 7.87 7.76 -22.95
C ASP A 203 8.36 8.84 -21.96
N LEU A 204 9.31 8.45 -21.15
CA LEU A 204 9.91 9.34 -20.16
C LEU A 204 11.31 9.68 -20.65
N ASP A 205 11.51 10.93 -21.07
CA ASP A 205 12.81 11.50 -21.42
C ASP A 205 13.77 11.55 -20.22
#